data_3e4d5144d81a86cf1df3d56b55bd7176
#
_entry.id   3e4d5144d81a86cf1df3d56b55bd7176
#
_cell.length_a   1.000
_cell.length_b   1.000
_cell.length_c   1.000
_cell.angle_alpha   90.00
_cell.angle_beta   90.00
_cell.angle_gamma   90.00
#
_symmetry.space_group_name_H-M   'P 1'
#
loop_
_entity.id
_entity.type
_entity.pdbx_description
1 polymer ?
#
loop_
_entity_poly.entity_id
_entity_poly.type
_entity_poly.pdbx_seq_one_letter_code
_entity_poly.pdbx_strand_id
1 'polypeptide(L)'
;MKIVFFTTSTFSDIQQIQTACIRKFFPDSHHVEFDGRTGWFQVWYQWLDFAKTYDADWYVHIDEDCFITSEIEINNLIQFMIENNYDCAGPPDGHFEYRSGNHMAFNSFFMIMNKKCIDDWNNRTAITQFKEEWIRDYPYEKKNHSHYEYDMEFGSSGKPLGLIWKPETEPYYDFMWVLKETGCRFHYLEPKFGEEFQSTNLLNDTIIHMWYQRERNIDRIVSPLHKMTNKQRFDSVISKIKSIIE
;
A
#
# COMPACT_ATOMS: atom_id res chain seq x y z
N MET A 1 8.32 -8.84 18.92
CA MET A 1 8.22 -8.23 17.57
C MET A 1 7.44 -6.94 17.70
N LYS A 2 8.02 -5.82 17.28
CA LYS A 2 7.38 -4.49 17.33
C LYS A 2 6.84 -4.16 15.95
N ILE A 3 5.56 -3.85 15.86
CA ILE A 3 4.90 -3.40 14.63
C ILE A 3 4.43 -1.97 14.81
N VAL A 4 4.64 -1.14 13.81
CA VAL A 4 4.08 0.22 13.73
C VAL A 4 3.21 0.34 12.49
N PHE A 5 2.02 0.91 12.64
CA PHE A 5 1.09 1.20 11.56
C PHE A 5 1.13 2.69 11.21
N PHE A 6 1.14 2.98 9.92
CA PHE A 6 1.03 4.32 9.38
C PHE A 6 -0.19 4.40 8.47
N THR A 7 -1.08 5.33 8.78
CA THR A 7 -2.28 5.58 7.97
C THR A 7 -2.27 7.01 7.46
N THR A 8 -2.51 7.17 6.17
CA THR A 8 -2.84 8.46 5.59
C THR A 8 -4.35 8.60 5.49
N SER A 9 -4.92 9.61 6.14
CA SER A 9 -6.37 9.78 6.22
C SER A 9 -6.85 11.14 5.75
N THR A 10 -7.96 11.10 5.01
CA THR A 10 -8.73 12.28 4.58
C THR A 10 -10.11 12.31 5.22
N PHE A 11 -10.65 11.16 5.63
CA PHE A 11 -12.02 11.00 6.12
C PHE A 11 -12.05 10.35 7.51
N SER A 12 -12.25 11.17 8.52
CA SER A 12 -12.19 10.78 9.93
C SER A 12 -13.18 9.69 10.34
N ASP A 13 -14.34 9.59 9.69
CA ASP A 13 -15.35 8.56 9.98
C ASP A 13 -14.88 7.16 9.58
N ILE A 14 -14.24 7.03 8.43
CA ILE A 14 -13.68 5.75 7.96
C ILE A 14 -12.43 5.40 8.76
N GLN A 15 -11.56 6.37 8.99
CA GLN A 15 -10.37 6.21 9.80
C GLN A 15 -10.66 5.69 11.21
N GLN A 16 -11.73 6.17 11.87
CA GLN A 16 -12.13 5.67 13.18
C GLN A 16 -12.42 4.17 13.18
N ILE A 17 -13.05 3.66 12.11
CA ILE A 17 -13.33 2.23 11.96
C ILE A 17 -12.02 1.46 11.73
N GLN A 18 -11.13 1.98 10.89
CA GLN A 18 -9.82 1.38 10.68
C GLN A 18 -9.00 1.35 11.98
N THR A 19 -8.94 2.47 12.69
CA THR A 19 -8.25 2.55 13.99
C THR A 19 -8.82 1.54 14.99
N ALA A 20 -10.15 1.31 14.99
CA ALA A 20 -10.77 0.29 15.84
C ALA A 20 -10.33 -1.13 15.44
N CYS A 21 -10.18 -1.43 14.15
CA CYS A 21 -9.61 -2.70 13.68
C CYS A 21 -8.16 -2.87 14.19
N ILE A 22 -7.31 -1.88 13.97
CA ILE A 22 -5.91 -1.95 14.40
C ILE A 22 -5.82 -2.16 15.93
N ARG A 23 -6.58 -1.42 16.72
CA ARG A 23 -6.59 -1.57 18.18
C ARG A 23 -7.12 -2.93 18.63
N LYS A 24 -8.11 -3.49 17.94
CA LYS A 24 -8.64 -4.82 18.27
C LYS A 24 -7.64 -5.93 18.04
N PHE A 25 -6.99 -5.92 16.87
CA PHE A 25 -6.12 -7.00 16.44
C PHE A 25 -4.64 -6.79 16.81
N PHE A 26 -4.23 -5.53 17.04
CA PHE A 26 -2.85 -5.16 17.42
C PHE A 26 -2.83 -4.16 18.58
N PRO A 27 -3.35 -4.54 19.75
CA PRO A 27 -3.52 -3.61 20.88
C PRO A 27 -2.22 -3.00 21.38
N ASP A 28 -1.10 -3.72 21.23
CA ASP A 28 0.22 -3.29 21.68
C ASP A 28 1.05 -2.58 20.57
N SER A 29 0.47 -2.40 19.38
CA SER A 29 1.15 -1.71 18.29
C SER A 29 1.02 -0.19 18.40
N HIS A 30 2.00 0.52 17.83
CA HIS A 30 1.86 1.94 17.58
C HIS A 30 1.07 2.17 16.28
N HIS A 31 0.10 3.09 16.33
CA HIS A 31 -0.62 3.56 15.17
C HIS A 31 -0.47 5.07 15.03
N VAL A 32 0.05 5.53 13.91
CA VAL A 32 0.33 6.93 13.61
C VAL A 32 -0.50 7.33 12.38
N GLU A 33 -1.22 8.43 12.53
CA GLU A 33 -2.15 8.95 11.51
C GLU A 33 -1.61 10.25 10.92
N PHE A 34 -1.62 10.35 9.59
CA PHE A 34 -1.22 11.54 8.85
C PHE A 34 -2.40 12.16 8.13
N ASP A 35 -2.47 13.49 8.13
CA ASP A 35 -3.54 14.23 7.46
C ASP A 35 -3.33 14.25 5.93
N GLY A 36 -4.06 13.41 5.20
CA GLY A 36 -4.03 13.30 3.75
C GLY A 36 -4.48 14.56 2.99
N ARG A 37 -5.11 15.53 3.68
CA ARG A 37 -5.54 16.79 3.08
C ARG A 37 -4.38 17.75 2.81
N THR A 38 -3.21 17.51 3.38
CA THR A 38 -2.01 18.33 3.15
C THR A 38 -1.40 18.13 1.77
N GLY A 39 -1.86 17.15 1.04
CA GLY A 39 -1.38 16.81 -0.30
C GLY A 39 -0.72 15.45 -0.35
N TRP A 40 -1.10 14.67 -1.33
CA TRP A 40 -0.72 13.28 -1.49
C TRP A 40 0.80 13.04 -1.46
N PHE A 41 1.58 13.78 -2.29
CA PHE A 41 3.03 13.62 -2.32
C PHE A 41 3.69 13.99 -0.98
N GLN A 42 3.24 15.10 -0.37
CA GLN A 42 3.78 15.55 0.91
C GLN A 42 3.57 14.51 2.01
N VAL A 43 2.38 13.95 2.10
CA VAL A 43 2.03 12.96 3.11
C VAL A 43 2.85 11.69 2.96
N TRP A 44 3.07 11.25 1.71
CA TRP A 44 3.90 10.08 1.46
C TRP A 44 5.31 10.22 2.03
N TYR A 45 5.97 11.34 1.80
CA TYR A 45 7.30 11.57 2.35
C TYR A 45 7.29 11.88 3.86
N GLN A 46 6.23 12.48 4.39
CA GLN A 46 6.10 12.72 5.83
C GLN A 46 6.10 11.43 6.65
N TRP A 47 5.32 10.42 6.24
CA TRP A 47 5.33 9.18 7.00
C TRP A 47 6.67 8.43 6.87
N LEU A 48 7.32 8.46 5.72
CA LEU A 48 8.66 7.87 5.54
C LEU A 48 9.70 8.58 6.42
N ASP A 49 9.66 9.90 6.49
CA ASP A 49 10.54 10.68 7.36
C ASP A 49 10.26 10.40 8.85
N PHE A 50 9.02 10.15 9.18
CA PHE A 50 8.64 9.81 10.55
C PHE A 50 9.01 8.36 10.90
N ALA A 51 8.86 7.43 9.97
CA ALA A 51 9.19 6.01 10.16
C ALA A 51 10.63 5.79 10.63
N LYS A 52 11.59 6.58 10.14
CA LYS A 52 13.00 6.52 10.58
C LYS A 52 13.20 6.85 12.06
N THR A 53 12.26 7.55 12.68
CA THR A 53 12.34 7.91 14.12
C THR A 53 11.83 6.80 15.04
N TYR A 54 11.17 5.79 14.47
CA TYR A 54 10.65 4.64 15.19
C TYR A 54 11.63 3.47 15.18
N ASP A 55 11.83 2.88 16.35
CA ASP A 55 12.52 1.61 16.48
C ASP A 55 11.49 0.47 16.47
N ALA A 56 11.13 0.03 15.28
CA ALA A 56 10.24 -1.09 15.04
C ALA A 56 10.91 -2.17 14.19
N ASP A 57 10.44 -3.41 14.31
CA ASP A 57 10.90 -4.53 13.48
C ASP A 57 10.19 -4.49 12.12
N TRP A 58 8.91 -4.11 12.13
CA TRP A 58 8.02 -4.07 10.98
C TRP A 58 7.22 -2.78 10.90
N TYR A 59 7.10 -2.25 9.71
CA TYR A 59 6.40 -1.02 9.37
C TYR A 59 5.29 -1.36 8.38
N VAL A 60 4.06 -0.99 8.72
CA VAL A 60 2.88 -1.24 7.89
C VAL A 60 2.30 0.10 7.45
N HIS A 61 2.31 0.36 6.15
CA HIS A 61 1.53 1.44 5.56
C HIS A 61 0.17 0.89 5.14
N ILE A 62 -0.89 1.59 5.49
CA ILE A 62 -2.26 1.19 5.21
C ILE A 62 -3.14 2.41 4.95
N ASP A 63 -3.85 2.43 3.82
CA ASP A 63 -4.80 3.49 3.50
C ASP A 63 -6.01 3.44 4.45
N GLU A 64 -6.66 4.59 4.67
CA GLU A 64 -7.75 4.71 5.65
C GLU A 64 -8.97 3.82 5.34
N ASP A 65 -9.19 3.46 4.08
CA ASP A 65 -10.27 2.57 3.62
C ASP A 65 -9.84 1.11 3.44
N CYS A 66 -8.73 0.76 4.06
CA CYS A 66 -8.19 -0.59 4.13
C CYS A 66 -8.24 -1.10 5.58
N PHE A 67 -8.84 -2.26 5.80
CA PHE A 67 -9.12 -2.82 7.13
C PHE A 67 -8.41 -4.14 7.33
N ILE A 68 -7.80 -4.32 8.51
CA ILE A 68 -7.21 -5.59 8.92
C ILE A 68 -8.20 -6.28 9.87
N THR A 69 -8.49 -7.55 9.62
CA THR A 69 -9.50 -8.32 10.36
C THR A 69 -8.94 -9.51 11.12
N SER A 70 -7.62 -9.75 11.06
CA SER A 70 -6.96 -10.83 11.80
C SER A 70 -5.49 -10.52 12.07
N GLU A 71 -5.08 -10.65 13.32
CA GLU A 71 -3.67 -10.60 13.73
C GLU A 71 -2.91 -11.82 13.25
N ILE A 72 -3.54 -12.98 13.29
CA ILE A 72 -2.91 -14.27 12.99
C ILE A 72 -2.33 -14.28 11.57
N GLU A 73 -3.10 -13.85 10.59
CA GLU A 73 -2.67 -13.86 9.18
C GLU A 73 -1.55 -12.86 8.90
N ILE A 74 -1.55 -11.72 9.58
CA ILE A 74 -0.43 -10.74 9.47
C ILE A 74 0.84 -11.32 10.11
N ASN A 75 0.73 -11.97 11.27
CA ASN A 75 1.87 -12.61 11.90
C ASN A 75 2.39 -13.81 11.06
N ASN A 76 1.50 -14.59 10.44
CA ASN A 76 1.87 -15.64 9.50
C ASN A 76 2.62 -15.07 8.27
N LEU A 77 2.14 -13.96 7.73
CA LEU A 77 2.84 -13.27 6.62
C LEU A 77 4.24 -12.84 7.05
N ILE A 78 4.37 -12.21 8.21
CA ILE A 78 5.69 -11.78 8.72
C ILE A 78 6.62 -12.99 8.89
N GLN A 79 6.13 -14.06 9.49
CA GLN A 79 6.92 -15.28 9.68
C GLN A 79 7.36 -15.87 8.32
N PHE A 80 6.44 -15.94 7.36
CA PHE A 80 6.76 -16.38 6.00
C PHE A 80 7.83 -15.49 5.34
N MET A 81 7.73 -14.17 5.52
CA MET A 81 8.72 -13.22 4.99
C MET A 81 10.10 -13.44 5.61
N ILE A 82 10.17 -13.68 6.92
CA ILE A 82 11.43 -13.97 7.62
C ILE A 82 12.05 -15.26 7.08
N GLU A 83 11.28 -16.33 7.01
CA GLU A 83 11.75 -17.66 6.56
C GLU A 83 12.24 -17.66 5.11
N ASN A 84 11.64 -16.84 4.27
CA ASN A 84 11.97 -16.73 2.85
C ASN A 84 12.87 -15.53 2.50
N ASN A 85 13.32 -14.79 3.52
CA ASN A 85 14.16 -13.59 3.37
C ASN A 85 13.52 -12.51 2.47
N TYR A 86 12.23 -12.27 2.62
CA TYR A 86 11.56 -11.12 2.00
C TYR A 86 11.66 -9.90 2.91
N ASP A 87 11.95 -8.74 2.31
CA ASP A 87 12.09 -7.47 3.03
C ASP A 87 10.77 -6.69 3.08
N CYS A 88 9.94 -6.83 2.06
CA CYS A 88 8.65 -6.15 1.97
C CYS A 88 7.61 -6.99 1.24
N ALA A 89 6.32 -6.73 1.53
CA ALA A 89 5.21 -7.35 0.85
C ALA A 89 4.05 -6.36 0.64
N GLY A 90 3.31 -6.55 -0.46
CA GLY A 90 2.13 -5.77 -0.81
C GLY A 90 1.49 -6.26 -2.09
N PRO A 91 0.27 -5.80 -2.43
CA PRO A 91 -0.38 -6.17 -3.67
C PRO A 91 0.29 -5.48 -4.85
N PRO A 92 0.49 -6.16 -5.98
CA PRO A 92 1.13 -5.58 -7.16
C PRO A 92 0.25 -4.49 -7.79
N ASP A 93 0.77 -3.29 -7.96
CA ASP A 93 0.01 -2.16 -8.53
C ASP A 93 -0.41 -2.42 -9.99
N GLY A 94 0.44 -3.02 -10.79
CA GLY A 94 0.19 -3.37 -12.19
C GLY A 94 -0.84 -4.47 -12.42
N HIS A 95 -1.31 -5.15 -11.38
CA HIS A 95 -2.31 -6.21 -11.50
C HIS A 95 -3.74 -5.66 -11.72
N PHE A 96 -4.02 -4.46 -11.25
CA PHE A 96 -5.36 -3.90 -11.30
C PHE A 96 -5.69 -3.36 -12.70
N GLU A 97 -6.77 -3.86 -13.32
CA GLU A 97 -7.13 -3.52 -14.71
C GLU A 97 -7.42 -2.04 -14.95
N TYR A 98 -7.91 -1.36 -13.93
CA TYR A 98 -8.27 0.06 -13.98
C TYR A 98 -7.13 0.98 -13.53
N ARG A 99 -5.97 0.42 -13.21
CA ARG A 99 -4.75 1.18 -12.94
C ARG A 99 -3.74 0.83 -14.02
N SER A 100 -3.17 1.85 -14.60
CA SER A 100 -2.03 1.74 -15.51
C SER A 100 -0.72 1.45 -14.76
N GLY A 101 -0.82 0.68 -13.70
CA GLY A 101 0.15 0.56 -12.66
C GLY A 101 1.50 -0.04 -13.05
N ASN A 102 2.45 0.21 -12.22
CA ASN A 102 3.83 -0.24 -12.36
C ASN A 102 3.95 -1.72 -11.91
N HIS A 103 4.54 -2.58 -12.75
CA HIS A 103 4.76 -3.99 -12.41
C HIS A 103 5.85 -4.21 -11.34
N MET A 104 6.66 -3.23 -11.06
CA MET A 104 7.66 -3.27 -10.01
C MET A 104 7.08 -2.92 -8.64
N ALA A 105 6.12 -1.98 -8.60
CA ALA A 105 5.64 -1.40 -7.37
C ALA A 105 4.49 -2.20 -6.75
N PHE A 106 4.35 -2.06 -5.43
CA PHE A 106 3.11 -2.40 -4.73
C PHE A 106 2.11 -1.26 -4.87
N ASN A 107 0.82 -1.56 -4.81
CA ASN A 107 -0.17 -0.54 -4.56
C ASN A 107 -0.15 -0.16 -3.07
N SER A 108 -0.20 1.13 -2.79
CA SER A 108 0.03 1.67 -1.45
C SER A 108 -1.07 1.40 -0.43
N PHE A 109 -2.23 0.88 -0.85
CA PHE A 109 -3.31 0.67 0.11
C PHE A 109 -2.93 -0.29 1.26
N PHE A 110 -1.99 -1.20 1.00
CA PHE A 110 -1.36 -2.04 2.01
C PHE A 110 0.07 -2.38 1.63
N MET A 111 0.99 -2.09 2.53
CA MET A 111 2.38 -2.51 2.43
C MET A 111 2.93 -2.84 3.79
N ILE A 112 3.66 -3.94 3.90
CA ILE A 112 4.43 -4.31 5.07
C ILE A 112 5.90 -4.42 4.70
N MET A 113 6.77 -3.89 5.54
CA MET A 113 8.21 -3.84 5.29
C MET A 113 9.00 -3.95 6.58
N ASN A 114 10.19 -4.56 6.51
CA ASN A 114 11.09 -4.62 7.64
C ASN A 114 11.89 -3.32 7.80
N LYS A 115 12.65 -3.23 8.90
CA LYS A 115 13.49 -2.07 9.22
C LYS A 115 14.52 -1.76 8.11
N LYS A 116 15.05 -2.77 7.43
CA LYS A 116 16.00 -2.59 6.33
C LYS A 116 15.46 -1.67 5.24
N CYS A 117 14.18 -1.83 4.87
CA CYS A 117 13.56 -0.97 3.85
C CYS A 117 13.57 0.52 4.23
N ILE A 118 13.31 0.82 5.50
CA ILE A 118 13.34 2.20 5.99
C ILE A 118 14.77 2.73 6.07
N ASP A 119 15.72 1.92 6.52
CA ASP A 119 17.13 2.28 6.58
C ASP A 119 17.71 2.52 5.17
N ASP A 120 17.38 1.65 4.21
CA ASP A 120 17.81 1.78 2.81
C ASP A 120 17.25 3.06 2.16
N TRP A 121 15.99 3.37 2.41
CA TRP A 121 15.40 4.62 1.96
C TRP A 121 16.14 5.84 2.52
N ASN A 122 16.47 5.84 3.80
CA ASN A 122 17.17 6.94 4.46
C ASN A 122 18.63 7.12 4.00
N ASN A 123 19.30 6.01 3.67
CA ASN A 123 20.69 5.98 3.23
C ASN A 123 20.85 5.97 1.72
N ARG A 124 19.77 6.16 0.95
CA ARG A 124 19.76 6.05 -0.50
C ARG A 124 20.75 6.99 -1.17
N THR A 125 21.43 6.46 -2.16
CA THR A 125 22.16 7.21 -3.16
C THR A 125 21.29 7.46 -4.38
N ALA A 126 21.71 8.35 -5.28
CA ALA A 126 20.99 8.58 -6.53
C ALA A 126 20.86 7.29 -7.34
N ILE A 127 19.64 6.98 -7.79
CA ILE A 127 19.33 5.85 -8.65
C ILE A 127 19.40 6.33 -10.09
N THR A 128 20.04 5.57 -10.95
CA THR A 128 20.36 6.05 -12.29
C THR A 128 19.56 5.43 -13.41
N GLN A 129 19.14 4.17 -13.29
CA GLN A 129 18.44 3.47 -14.37
C GLN A 129 17.55 2.35 -13.85
N PHE A 130 16.41 2.13 -14.52
CA PHE A 130 15.59 0.95 -14.35
C PHE A 130 16.34 -0.31 -14.82
N LYS A 131 16.17 -1.42 -14.09
CA LYS A 131 16.74 -2.71 -14.44
C LYS A 131 15.62 -3.72 -14.68
N GLU A 132 15.65 -4.38 -15.85
CA GLU A 132 14.65 -5.40 -16.18
C GLU A 132 14.58 -6.55 -15.17
N GLU A 133 15.66 -6.85 -14.51
CA GLU A 133 15.69 -7.86 -13.44
C GLU A 133 14.77 -7.54 -12.28
N TRP A 134 14.45 -6.27 -12.05
CA TRP A 134 13.56 -5.85 -10.97
C TRP A 134 12.11 -6.31 -11.15
N ILE A 135 11.71 -6.57 -12.38
CA ILE A 135 10.38 -7.10 -12.72
C ILE A 135 10.40 -8.59 -13.03
N ARG A 136 11.57 -9.26 -12.90
CA ARG A 136 11.70 -10.69 -13.19
C ARG A 136 10.79 -11.53 -12.32
N ASP A 137 10.74 -11.21 -11.04
CA ASP A 137 10.00 -11.97 -10.03
C ASP A 137 8.52 -11.52 -9.91
N TYR A 138 8.08 -10.67 -10.83
CA TYR A 138 6.67 -10.27 -10.90
C TYR A 138 5.83 -11.47 -11.33
N PRO A 139 4.88 -11.95 -10.47
CA PRO A 139 4.25 -13.26 -10.66
C PRO A 139 3.09 -13.25 -11.66
N TYR A 140 2.69 -12.07 -12.17
CA TYR A 140 1.53 -11.93 -13.03
C TYR A 140 1.93 -11.61 -14.48
N GLU A 141 0.98 -11.79 -15.41
CA GLU A 141 1.19 -11.40 -16.79
C GLU A 141 1.54 -9.92 -16.89
N LYS A 142 2.67 -9.63 -17.53
CA LYS A 142 3.14 -8.26 -17.75
C LYS A 142 2.31 -7.65 -18.88
N LYS A 143 1.43 -6.72 -18.53
CA LYS A 143 0.78 -5.87 -19.53
C LYS A 143 1.83 -4.96 -20.15
N ASN A 144 1.74 -4.71 -21.46
CA ASN A 144 2.58 -3.73 -22.13
C ASN A 144 2.25 -2.32 -21.65
N HIS A 145 2.95 -1.88 -20.63
CA HIS A 145 2.84 -0.53 -20.11
C HIS A 145 4.10 0.26 -20.44
N SER A 146 3.92 1.44 -20.96
CA SER A 146 4.98 2.42 -21.24
C SER A 146 5.67 2.98 -19.99
N HIS A 147 5.33 2.50 -18.81
CA HIS A 147 5.82 2.99 -17.51
C HIS A 147 7.28 2.67 -17.21
N TYR A 148 7.90 1.76 -17.97
CA TYR A 148 9.31 1.41 -17.81
C TYR A 148 10.26 2.25 -18.67
N GLU A 149 9.71 3.08 -19.54
CA GLU A 149 10.48 3.92 -20.46
C GLU A 149 10.90 5.26 -19.83
N TYR A 150 10.74 5.42 -18.51
CA TYR A 150 11.00 6.70 -17.87
C TYR A 150 12.41 6.76 -17.31
N ASP A 151 13.16 7.72 -17.81
CA ASP A 151 14.34 8.23 -17.13
C ASP A 151 13.92 8.92 -15.83
N MET A 152 14.47 8.48 -14.71
CA MET A 152 14.32 9.21 -13.46
C MET A 152 15.17 10.48 -13.53
N GLU A 153 14.54 11.64 -13.43
CA GLU A 153 15.27 12.88 -13.21
C GLU A 153 15.57 13.05 -11.72
N PHE A 154 16.80 13.40 -11.45
CA PHE A 154 17.28 13.71 -10.12
C PHE A 154 17.46 15.20 -9.97
N GLY A 155 16.94 15.76 -8.88
CA GLY A 155 17.23 17.14 -8.50
C GLY A 155 18.70 17.33 -8.14
N SER A 156 19.14 18.58 -8.14
CA SER A 156 20.50 18.96 -7.75
C SER A 156 20.90 18.51 -6.33
N SER A 157 19.94 18.09 -5.51
CA SER A 157 20.16 17.50 -4.18
C SER A 157 20.41 16.00 -4.20
N GLY A 158 20.44 15.34 -5.37
CA GLY A 158 20.51 13.88 -5.50
C GLY A 158 19.23 13.15 -5.06
N LYS A 159 18.17 13.87 -4.72
CA LYS A 159 16.86 13.26 -4.45
C LYS A 159 16.16 12.99 -5.78
N PRO A 160 15.49 11.84 -5.94
CA PRO A 160 14.63 11.64 -7.08
C PRO A 160 13.61 12.77 -7.11
N LEU A 161 13.49 13.47 -8.22
CA LEU A 161 12.44 14.48 -8.43
C LEU A 161 11.08 13.85 -8.68
N GLY A 162 11.04 12.52 -8.63
CA GLY A 162 9.95 11.75 -9.14
C GLY A 162 10.09 11.55 -10.65
N LEU A 163 9.46 10.52 -11.15
CA LEU A 163 9.27 10.37 -12.58
C LEU A 163 8.62 11.64 -13.11
N ILE A 164 9.24 12.27 -14.10
CA ILE A 164 8.72 13.49 -14.72
C ILE A 164 7.25 13.26 -15.00
N TRP A 165 6.46 14.08 -14.39
CA TRP A 165 5.02 14.13 -14.42
C TRP A 165 4.39 13.57 -15.69
N LYS A 166 4.04 12.29 -15.64
CA LYS A 166 2.89 11.82 -16.40
C LYS A 166 1.76 11.59 -15.39
N PRO A 167 0.50 11.83 -15.77
CA PRO A 167 -0.65 11.76 -14.86
C PRO A 167 -0.85 10.42 -14.15
N GLU A 168 0.00 9.46 -14.39
CA GLU A 168 -0.04 8.08 -13.94
C GLU A 168 1.04 7.75 -12.90
N THR A 169 1.84 8.71 -12.46
CA THR A 169 2.93 8.49 -11.49
C THR A 169 2.40 8.55 -10.07
N GLU A 170 2.63 7.51 -9.31
CA GLU A 170 2.29 7.44 -7.90
C GLU A 170 3.49 7.83 -7.01
N PRO A 171 3.28 8.53 -5.89
CA PRO A 171 4.38 9.04 -5.06
C PRO A 171 5.23 7.95 -4.40
N TYR A 172 4.69 6.73 -4.30
CA TYR A 172 5.39 5.59 -3.71
C TYR A 172 6.29 4.84 -4.70
N TYR A 173 6.27 5.17 -5.99
CA TYR A 173 7.13 4.49 -6.98
C TYR A 173 8.60 4.75 -6.73
N ASP A 174 8.97 5.97 -6.33
CA ASP A 174 10.35 6.32 -5.98
C ASP A 174 10.87 5.46 -4.81
N PHE A 175 10.03 5.26 -3.81
CA PHE A 175 10.37 4.42 -2.68
C PHE A 175 10.61 2.97 -3.10
N MET A 176 9.71 2.40 -3.88
CA MET A 176 9.83 1.03 -4.38
C MET A 176 11.07 0.85 -5.26
N TRP A 177 11.37 1.88 -6.06
CA TRP A 177 12.57 1.90 -6.89
C TRP A 177 13.84 1.85 -6.05
N VAL A 178 13.92 2.68 -5.00
CA VAL A 178 15.05 2.63 -4.06
C VAL A 178 15.21 1.25 -3.45
N LEU A 179 14.12 0.65 -2.98
CA LEU A 179 14.16 -0.68 -2.39
C LEU A 179 14.67 -1.76 -3.37
N LYS A 180 14.29 -1.67 -4.63
CA LYS A 180 14.80 -2.59 -5.66
C LYS A 180 16.30 -2.37 -5.93
N GLU A 181 16.75 -1.12 -6.00
CA GLU A 181 18.17 -0.79 -6.22
C GLU A 181 19.04 -1.26 -5.07
N THR A 182 18.56 -1.18 -3.84
CA THR A 182 19.29 -1.66 -2.65
C THR A 182 19.19 -3.17 -2.43
N GLY A 183 18.51 -3.87 -3.33
CA GLY A 183 18.41 -5.34 -3.32
C GLY A 183 17.36 -5.87 -2.33
N CYS A 184 16.38 -5.05 -1.92
CA CYS A 184 15.25 -5.55 -1.14
C CYS A 184 14.46 -6.57 -1.94
N ARG A 185 14.07 -7.66 -1.27
CA ARG A 185 13.28 -8.74 -1.86
C ARG A 185 11.80 -8.52 -1.60
N PHE A 186 11.02 -8.52 -2.67
CA PHE A 186 9.58 -8.24 -2.69
C PHE A 186 8.79 -9.54 -2.71
N HIS A 187 7.78 -9.60 -1.85
CA HIS A 187 6.73 -10.61 -1.91
C HIS A 187 5.42 -9.98 -2.38
N TYR A 188 4.94 -10.38 -3.55
CA TYR A 188 3.70 -9.87 -4.11
C TYR A 188 2.50 -10.66 -3.59
N LEU A 189 1.63 -9.98 -2.84
CA LEU A 189 0.39 -10.55 -2.33
C LEU A 189 -0.66 -10.63 -3.43
N GLU A 190 -1.25 -11.79 -3.62
CA GLU A 190 -2.30 -11.99 -4.62
C GLU A 190 -3.58 -11.26 -4.20
N PRO A 191 -4.03 -10.26 -4.96
CA PRO A 191 -5.31 -9.60 -4.70
C PRO A 191 -6.46 -10.46 -5.22
N LYS A 192 -7.50 -10.60 -4.40
CA LYS A 192 -8.76 -11.23 -4.76
C LYS A 192 -9.87 -10.21 -4.69
N PHE A 193 -10.78 -10.25 -5.62
CA PHE A 193 -11.98 -9.45 -5.53
C PHE A 193 -12.94 -10.08 -4.53
N GLY A 194 -13.45 -9.26 -3.62
CA GLY A 194 -14.51 -9.66 -2.71
C GLY A 194 -15.82 -9.95 -3.44
N GLU A 195 -16.80 -10.44 -2.72
CA GLU A 195 -18.11 -10.76 -3.24
C GLU A 195 -18.67 -9.57 -4.05
N GLU A 196 -19.13 -9.84 -5.27
CA GLU A 196 -19.66 -8.82 -6.19
C GLU A 196 -18.74 -7.62 -6.44
N PHE A 197 -17.42 -7.81 -6.33
CA PHE A 197 -16.40 -6.76 -6.45
C PHE A 197 -16.58 -5.59 -5.46
N GLN A 198 -17.14 -5.86 -4.29
CA GLN A 198 -17.34 -4.84 -3.26
C GLN A 198 -16.02 -4.29 -2.69
N SER A 199 -15.00 -5.13 -2.67
CA SER A 199 -13.67 -4.84 -2.12
C SER A 199 -12.58 -5.57 -2.89
N THR A 200 -11.34 -5.17 -2.66
CA THR A 200 -10.15 -5.98 -2.98
C THR A 200 -9.60 -6.55 -1.69
N ASN A 201 -9.44 -7.87 -1.64
CA ASN A 201 -9.05 -8.57 -0.45
C ASN A 201 -7.68 -9.24 -0.62
N LEU A 202 -6.91 -9.29 0.46
CA LEU A 202 -5.63 -10.00 0.53
C LEU A 202 -5.65 -10.98 1.70
N LEU A 203 -4.75 -11.97 1.70
CA LEU A 203 -4.50 -12.89 2.80
C LEU A 203 -5.81 -13.54 3.32
N ASN A 204 -6.51 -14.26 2.44
CA ASN A 204 -7.77 -14.95 2.81
C ASN A 204 -8.80 -14.01 3.46
N ASP A 205 -9.03 -12.86 2.85
CA ASP A 205 -9.96 -11.83 3.31
C ASP A 205 -9.60 -11.15 4.65
N THR A 206 -8.36 -11.29 5.08
CA THR A 206 -7.85 -10.61 6.27
C THR A 206 -7.65 -9.13 6.06
N ILE A 207 -7.24 -8.73 4.87
CA ILE A 207 -7.09 -7.34 4.47
C ILE A 207 -8.18 -7.03 3.46
N ILE A 208 -9.02 -6.05 3.76
CA ILE A 208 -10.18 -5.65 2.95
C ILE A 208 -10.03 -4.19 2.59
N HIS A 209 -9.87 -3.90 1.30
CA HIS A 209 -9.70 -2.53 0.80
C HIS A 209 -10.92 -2.10 -0.04
N MET A 210 -11.42 -0.89 0.22
CA MET A 210 -12.53 -0.28 -0.50
C MET A 210 -12.04 0.81 -1.43
N TRP A 211 -12.10 0.58 -2.73
CA TRP A 211 -11.81 1.60 -3.72
C TRP A 211 -12.86 2.71 -3.78
N TYR A 212 -12.47 3.89 -4.27
CA TYR A 212 -13.37 5.02 -4.54
C TYR A 212 -14.05 5.61 -3.29
N GLN A 213 -13.35 5.65 -2.18
CA GLN A 213 -13.87 6.20 -0.93
C GLN A 213 -14.34 7.65 -1.06
N ARG A 214 -13.68 8.47 -1.87
CA ARG A 214 -14.09 9.87 -2.11
C ARG A 214 -15.51 9.97 -2.68
N GLU A 215 -15.97 8.91 -3.32
CA GLU A 215 -17.30 8.81 -3.94
C GLU A 215 -18.28 7.95 -3.13
N ARG A 216 -17.97 7.63 -1.85
CA ARG A 216 -18.75 6.70 -1.03
C ARG A 216 -20.23 7.04 -0.86
N ASN A 217 -20.58 8.32 -0.94
CA ASN A 217 -21.96 8.77 -0.81
C ASN A 217 -22.72 8.84 -2.14
N ILE A 218 -22.07 8.47 -3.24
CA ILE A 218 -22.67 8.53 -4.57
C ILE A 218 -23.50 7.27 -4.81
N ASP A 219 -24.80 7.47 -5.07
CA ASP A 219 -25.72 6.38 -5.38
C ASP A 219 -25.72 6.03 -6.87
N ARG A 220 -24.53 5.71 -7.39
CA ARG A 220 -24.31 5.20 -8.75
C ARG A 220 -23.20 4.17 -8.78
N ILE A 221 -23.17 3.37 -9.83
CA ILE A 221 -22.05 2.48 -10.14
C ILE A 221 -20.88 3.33 -10.68
N VAL A 222 -19.74 3.30 -9.97
CA VAL A 222 -18.54 4.09 -10.32
C VAL A 222 -17.51 3.30 -11.13
N SER A 223 -17.62 1.98 -11.16
CA SER A 223 -16.77 1.11 -11.95
C SER A 223 -17.62 0.04 -12.64
N PRO A 224 -17.34 -0.31 -13.90
CA PRO A 224 -18.05 -1.38 -14.60
C PRO A 224 -17.88 -2.76 -13.94
N LEU A 225 -16.89 -2.91 -13.06
CA LEU A 225 -16.68 -4.13 -12.29
C LEU A 225 -17.65 -4.25 -11.11
N HIS A 226 -18.26 -3.15 -10.66
CA HIS A 226 -19.18 -3.16 -9.53
C HIS A 226 -20.61 -3.49 -9.97
N LYS A 227 -21.27 -4.37 -9.23
CA LYS A 227 -22.70 -4.71 -9.42
C LYS A 227 -23.63 -3.84 -8.57
N MET A 228 -23.06 -3.13 -7.60
CA MET A 228 -23.78 -2.25 -6.67
C MET A 228 -23.39 -0.79 -6.90
N THR A 229 -24.25 0.13 -6.47
CA THR A 229 -23.84 1.54 -6.38
C THR A 229 -22.70 1.69 -5.37
N ASN A 230 -21.94 2.75 -5.50
CA ASN A 230 -20.80 2.96 -4.60
C ASN A 230 -21.25 3.06 -3.14
N LYS A 231 -22.37 3.74 -2.90
CA LYS A 231 -22.96 3.83 -1.55
C LYS A 231 -23.33 2.47 -0.98
N GLN A 232 -24.06 1.64 -1.74
CA GLN A 232 -24.44 0.30 -1.29
C GLN A 232 -23.22 -0.58 -0.98
N ARG A 233 -22.21 -0.50 -1.82
CA ARG A 233 -20.95 -1.22 -1.65
C ARG A 233 -20.27 -0.83 -0.34
N PHE A 234 -20.11 0.47 -0.09
CA PHE A 234 -19.52 0.96 1.15
C PHE A 234 -20.33 0.55 2.38
N ASP A 235 -21.64 0.75 2.36
CA ASP A 235 -22.52 0.37 3.47
C ASP A 235 -22.38 -1.13 3.81
N SER A 236 -22.31 -2.00 2.79
CA SER A 236 -22.16 -3.43 2.96
C SER A 236 -20.80 -3.79 3.60
N VAL A 237 -19.70 -3.28 3.06
CA VAL A 237 -18.36 -3.58 3.60
C VAL A 237 -18.19 -3.01 5.01
N ILE A 238 -18.61 -1.78 5.25
CA ILE A 238 -18.53 -1.17 6.58
C ILE A 238 -19.37 -1.94 7.61
N SER A 239 -20.56 -2.41 7.25
CA SER A 239 -21.38 -3.24 8.14
C SER A 239 -20.68 -4.55 8.50
N LYS A 240 -20.05 -5.19 7.51
CA LYS A 240 -19.22 -6.40 7.74
C LYS A 240 -18.06 -6.10 8.70
N ILE A 241 -17.31 -5.02 8.45
CA ILE A 241 -16.18 -4.65 9.31
C ILE A 241 -16.64 -4.35 10.74
N LYS A 242 -17.73 -3.59 10.92
CA LYS A 242 -18.27 -3.30 12.25
C LYS A 242 -18.65 -4.57 13.02
N SER A 243 -19.28 -5.53 12.36
CA SER A 243 -19.61 -6.83 13.02
C SER A 243 -18.38 -7.65 13.42
N ILE A 244 -17.23 -7.40 12.78
CA ILE A 244 -15.96 -8.05 13.14
C ILE A 244 -15.32 -7.38 14.35
N ILE A 245 -15.44 -6.06 14.48
CA ILE A 245 -14.80 -5.31 15.57
C ILE A 245 -15.64 -5.23 16.85
N GLU A 246 -16.97 -5.45 16.79
CA GLU A 246 -17.83 -5.64 17.95
C GLU A 246 -17.54 -6.98 18.65
#